data_5039c36e8f2e06ea6f393509111f805a
#
_entry.id   5039c36e8f2e06ea6f393509111f805a
#
_cell.length_a   1.000
_cell.length_b   1.000
_cell.length_c   1.000
_cell.angle_alpha   90.00
_cell.angle_beta   90.00
_cell.angle_gamma   90.00
#
_symmetry.space_group_name_H-M   'P 1'
#
loop_
_entity.id
_entity.type
_entity.pdbx_description
1 polymer ?
#
loop_
_entity_poly.entity_id
_entity_poly.type
_entity_poly.pdbx_seq_one_letter_code
_entity_poly.pdbx_strand_id
1 'polypeptide(L)'
;MHDWEMPLEKRRQLELETTALSTELNEMLNTKNRIAEIEQELLRLNPEQHYFEEYYAAYGNVLTERLDRLPSQKILALWMEFEQHAERETRLGLLQKLSIVLRFNRDALRLFLSSPEQVIPYLQSRFYVVKRRELESEKRKLTRKLEHYAFDAKMDELTKKSLRLFRAELAARYPWKGTRKRFEEGDFRRNSAEFTREYPVVLSTTYSIKGTLSIEHVYDYLIVDEASQVDLTTGVLAFSCARNIVIVG
;
A
#
# COMPACT_ATOMS: atom_id res chain seq x y z
N MET A 1 3.45 37.35 -12.04
CA MET A 1 3.98 37.16 -10.69
C MET A 1 3.28 38.05 -9.66
N HIS A 2 2.83 39.25 -10.00
CA HIS A 2 2.08 40.12 -9.08
C HIS A 2 0.82 39.42 -8.50
N ASP A 3 0.12 38.61 -9.29
CA ASP A 3 -1.05 37.86 -8.88
C ASP A 3 -0.73 36.68 -7.93
N TRP A 4 0.55 36.41 -7.66
CA TRP A 4 0.98 35.34 -6.77
C TRP A 4 1.35 35.84 -5.38
N GLU A 5 1.46 37.15 -5.19
CA GLU A 5 1.76 37.75 -3.90
C GLU A 5 0.62 37.46 -2.91
N MET A 6 0.98 36.93 -1.76
CA MET A 6 0.03 36.56 -0.71
C MET A 6 0.55 36.99 0.66
N PRO A 7 -0.26 37.62 1.51
CA PRO A 7 0.11 37.93 2.89
C PRO A 7 0.53 36.69 3.66
N LEU A 8 1.51 36.83 4.55
CA LEU A 8 2.07 35.72 5.34
C LEU A 8 1.01 34.89 6.06
N GLU A 9 0.03 35.56 6.69
CA GLU A 9 -1.07 34.88 7.41
C GLU A 9 -1.91 33.98 6.50
N LYS A 10 -2.28 34.49 5.31
CA LYS A 10 -3.03 33.70 4.32
C LYS A 10 -2.21 32.52 3.78
N ARG A 11 -0.90 32.70 3.63
CA ARG A 11 0.00 31.66 3.19
C ARG A 11 0.10 30.54 4.23
N ARG A 12 0.28 30.87 5.52
CA ARG A 12 0.27 29.91 6.62
C ARG A 12 -1.06 29.15 6.73
N GLN A 13 -2.17 29.86 6.60
CA GLN A 13 -3.48 29.22 6.61
C GLN A 13 -3.62 28.23 5.45
N LEU A 14 -3.22 28.61 4.24
CA LEU A 14 -3.26 27.74 3.06
C LEU A 14 -2.35 26.52 3.21
N GLU A 15 -1.18 26.67 3.84
CA GLU A 15 -0.27 25.58 4.18
C GLU A 15 -0.92 24.58 5.14
N LEU A 16 -1.54 25.07 6.22
CA LEU A 16 -2.26 24.20 7.16
C LEU A 16 -3.41 23.45 6.49
N GLU A 17 -4.22 24.14 5.67
CA GLU A 17 -5.31 23.51 4.92
C GLU A 17 -4.79 22.44 3.93
N THR A 18 -3.70 22.73 3.23
CA THR A 18 -3.08 21.81 2.27
C THR A 18 -2.52 20.58 2.97
N THR A 19 -1.86 20.76 4.12
CA THR A 19 -1.33 19.67 4.93
C THR A 19 -2.43 18.79 5.50
N ALA A 20 -3.48 19.39 6.05
CA ALA A 20 -4.63 18.66 6.58
C ALA A 20 -5.30 17.82 5.47
N LEU A 21 -5.55 18.42 4.30
CA LEU A 21 -6.15 17.73 3.17
C LEU A 21 -5.25 16.61 2.62
N SER A 22 -3.94 16.82 2.59
CA SER A 22 -2.97 15.79 2.19
C SER A 22 -2.99 14.59 3.14
N THR A 23 -3.07 14.83 4.46
CA THR A 23 -3.15 13.76 5.47
C THR A 23 -4.43 12.95 5.31
N GLU A 24 -5.55 13.63 5.14
CA GLU A 24 -6.87 13.01 4.92
C GLU A 24 -6.89 12.15 3.64
N LEU A 25 -6.32 12.67 2.55
CA LEU A 25 -6.20 11.95 1.28
C LEU A 25 -5.28 10.72 1.37
N ASN A 26 -4.20 10.78 2.14
CA ASN A 26 -3.32 9.64 2.36
C ASN A 26 -4.04 8.49 3.08
N GLU A 27 -4.92 8.79 4.05
CA GLU A 27 -5.76 7.77 4.68
C GLU A 27 -6.72 7.13 3.68
N MET A 28 -7.29 7.92 2.76
CA MET A 28 -8.17 7.40 1.71
C MET A 28 -7.40 6.62 0.63
N LEU A 29 -6.15 6.99 0.35
CA LEU A 29 -5.27 6.22 -0.54
C LEU A 29 -5.03 4.81 -0.01
N ASN A 30 -4.81 4.65 1.29
CA ASN A 30 -4.71 3.33 1.92
C ASN A 30 -6.00 2.51 1.72
N THR A 31 -7.17 3.17 1.76
CA THR A 31 -8.46 2.52 1.46
C THR A 31 -8.51 2.05 -0.01
N LYS A 32 -8.01 2.84 -0.96
CA LYS A 32 -7.93 2.50 -2.38
C LYS A 32 -6.97 1.33 -2.64
N ASN A 33 -5.81 1.34 -1.99
CA ASN A 33 -4.84 0.24 -2.04
C ASN A 33 -5.44 -1.06 -1.50
N ARG A 34 -6.17 -1.00 -0.37
CA ARG A 34 -6.84 -2.18 0.17
C ARG A 34 -7.89 -2.76 -0.77
N ILE A 35 -8.62 -1.92 -1.52
CA ILE A 35 -9.55 -2.40 -2.55
C ILE A 35 -8.80 -3.17 -3.65
N ALA A 36 -7.67 -2.64 -4.12
CA ALA A 36 -6.85 -3.30 -5.13
C ALA A 36 -6.29 -4.65 -4.64
N GLU A 37 -5.85 -4.74 -3.38
CA GLU A 37 -5.43 -6.00 -2.75
C GLU A 37 -6.58 -7.02 -2.73
N ILE A 38 -7.78 -6.60 -2.32
CA ILE A 38 -8.97 -7.46 -2.30
C ILE A 38 -9.30 -7.96 -3.71
N GLU A 39 -9.19 -7.12 -4.72
CA GLU A 39 -9.40 -7.52 -6.12
C GLU A 39 -8.42 -8.60 -6.57
N GLN A 40 -7.15 -8.45 -6.19
CA GLN A 40 -6.14 -9.48 -6.47
C GLN A 40 -6.40 -10.77 -5.69
N GLU A 41 -6.80 -10.68 -4.41
CA GLU A 41 -7.20 -11.85 -3.62
C GLU A 41 -8.38 -12.59 -4.28
N LEU A 42 -9.41 -11.85 -4.72
CA LEU A 42 -10.57 -12.43 -5.42
C LEU A 42 -10.18 -13.10 -6.74
N LEU A 43 -9.26 -12.50 -7.52
CA LEU A 43 -8.77 -13.09 -8.77
C LEU A 43 -8.03 -14.42 -8.50
N ARG A 44 -7.26 -14.52 -7.42
CA ARG A 44 -6.56 -15.76 -7.02
C ARG A 44 -7.53 -16.83 -6.51
N LEU A 45 -8.57 -16.41 -5.78
CA LEU A 45 -9.58 -17.33 -5.22
C LEU A 45 -10.46 -17.98 -6.30
N ASN A 46 -10.71 -17.31 -7.41
CA ASN A 46 -11.64 -17.77 -8.44
C ASN A 46 -11.28 -19.15 -9.03
N PRO A 47 -10.06 -19.39 -9.55
CA PRO A 47 -9.70 -20.70 -10.11
C PRO A 47 -9.70 -21.80 -9.04
N GLU A 48 -9.24 -21.50 -7.83
CA GLU A 48 -9.23 -22.47 -6.72
C GLU A 48 -10.65 -22.89 -6.33
N GLN A 49 -11.54 -21.92 -6.18
CA GLN A 49 -12.95 -22.19 -5.87
C GLN A 49 -13.62 -23.02 -6.98
N HIS A 50 -13.42 -22.67 -8.24
CA HIS A 50 -14.01 -23.39 -9.38
C HIS A 50 -13.53 -24.84 -9.42
N TYR A 51 -12.24 -25.08 -9.25
CA TYR A 51 -11.68 -26.42 -9.16
C TYR A 51 -12.32 -27.26 -8.04
N PHE A 52 -12.50 -26.65 -6.86
CA PHE A 52 -13.13 -27.34 -5.73
C PHE A 52 -14.64 -27.55 -5.92
N GLU A 53 -15.35 -26.65 -6.57
CA GLU A 53 -16.77 -26.80 -6.88
C GLU A 53 -16.98 -27.97 -7.86
N GLU A 54 -16.16 -28.09 -8.90
CA GLU A 54 -16.20 -29.21 -9.83
C GLU A 54 -15.88 -30.55 -9.15
N TYR A 55 -14.80 -30.58 -8.36
CA TYR A 55 -14.41 -31.75 -7.58
C TYR A 55 -15.52 -32.19 -6.62
N TYR A 56 -16.11 -31.24 -5.90
CA TYR A 56 -17.12 -31.49 -4.90
C TYR A 56 -18.47 -31.93 -5.53
N ALA A 57 -18.82 -31.40 -6.68
CA ALA A 57 -20.00 -31.82 -7.44
C ALA A 57 -19.88 -33.27 -7.92
N ALA A 58 -18.68 -33.73 -8.26
CA ALA A 58 -18.45 -35.10 -8.72
C ALA A 58 -18.53 -36.15 -7.59
N TYR A 59 -18.19 -35.78 -6.35
CA TYR A 59 -18.12 -36.72 -5.23
C TYR A 59 -19.34 -36.69 -4.30
N GLY A 60 -20.32 -35.82 -4.52
CA GLY A 60 -21.60 -35.73 -3.81
C GLY A 60 -21.51 -35.07 -2.43
N ASN A 61 -22.55 -34.31 -2.12
CA ASN A 61 -22.65 -33.50 -0.91
C ASN A 61 -23.42 -34.29 0.16
N VAL A 62 -22.72 -34.89 1.11
CA VAL A 62 -23.37 -35.67 2.19
C VAL A 62 -23.49 -34.83 3.48
N LEU A 63 -22.70 -33.76 3.61
CA LEU A 63 -22.65 -32.96 4.84
C LEU A 63 -23.55 -31.72 4.73
N THR A 64 -24.46 -31.56 5.70
CA THR A 64 -25.47 -30.49 5.76
C THR A 64 -25.23 -29.48 6.89
N GLU A 65 -24.09 -29.55 7.54
CA GLU A 65 -23.72 -28.69 8.65
C GLU A 65 -23.62 -27.23 8.22
N ARG A 66 -24.15 -26.31 9.05
CA ARG A 66 -24.19 -24.90 8.74
C ARG A 66 -22.97 -24.16 9.30
N LEU A 67 -21.87 -24.12 8.55
CA LEU A 67 -20.68 -23.36 8.91
C LEU A 67 -20.64 -21.93 8.33
N ASP A 68 -21.61 -21.56 7.51
CA ASP A 68 -21.64 -20.25 6.81
C ASP A 68 -21.73 -19.02 7.73
N ARG A 69 -22.01 -19.25 9.02
CA ARG A 69 -22.01 -18.20 10.05
C ARG A 69 -20.64 -17.97 10.66
N LEU A 70 -19.70 -18.89 10.44
CA LEU A 70 -18.32 -18.75 10.94
C LEU A 70 -17.52 -17.89 9.95
N PRO A 71 -16.65 -17.00 10.47
CA PRO A 71 -15.65 -16.33 9.64
C PRO A 71 -14.73 -17.33 8.95
N SER A 72 -14.23 -16.97 7.75
CA SER A 72 -13.33 -17.83 6.97
C SER A 72 -12.09 -18.27 7.75
N GLN A 73 -11.51 -17.39 8.57
CA GLN A 73 -10.40 -17.73 9.47
C GLN A 73 -10.74 -18.82 10.48
N LYS A 74 -11.97 -18.85 11.01
CA LYS A 74 -12.41 -19.91 11.91
C LYS A 74 -12.64 -21.23 11.17
N ILE A 75 -13.13 -21.17 9.94
CA ILE A 75 -13.27 -22.37 9.10
C ILE A 75 -11.89 -22.95 8.79
N LEU A 76 -10.92 -22.12 8.44
CA LEU A 76 -9.54 -22.54 8.22
C LEU A 76 -8.91 -23.17 9.48
N ALA A 77 -9.11 -22.54 10.63
CA ALA A 77 -8.62 -23.08 11.90
C ALA A 77 -9.27 -24.42 12.24
N LEU A 78 -10.57 -24.59 11.98
CA LEU A 78 -11.28 -25.84 12.15
C LEU A 78 -10.75 -26.93 11.22
N TRP A 79 -10.47 -26.57 9.97
CA TRP A 79 -9.87 -27.49 9.00
C TRP A 79 -8.50 -27.99 9.48
N MET A 80 -7.60 -27.09 9.88
CA MET A 80 -6.28 -27.47 10.41
C MET A 80 -6.38 -28.35 11.66
N GLU A 81 -7.30 -28.03 12.58
CA GLU A 81 -7.53 -28.82 13.79
C GLU A 81 -8.07 -30.21 13.44
N PHE A 82 -8.95 -30.30 12.43
CA PHE A 82 -9.49 -31.54 11.93
C PHE A 82 -8.42 -32.42 11.26
N GLU A 83 -7.56 -31.89 10.41
CA GLU A 83 -6.45 -32.64 9.80
C GLU A 83 -5.51 -33.22 10.85
N GLN A 84 -5.09 -32.41 11.83
CA GLN A 84 -4.24 -32.87 12.93
C GLN A 84 -4.89 -34.00 13.75
N HIS A 85 -6.22 -33.94 13.89
CA HIS A 85 -6.96 -34.99 14.61
C HIS A 85 -7.07 -36.27 13.79
N ALA A 86 -7.35 -36.16 12.51
CA ALA A 86 -7.43 -37.27 11.58
C ALA A 86 -6.11 -38.05 11.49
N GLU A 87 -4.96 -37.35 11.45
CA GLU A 87 -3.64 -37.98 11.45
C GLU A 87 -3.33 -38.79 12.73
N ARG A 88 -3.89 -38.38 13.87
CA ARG A 88 -3.60 -39.02 15.17
C ARG A 88 -4.48 -40.22 15.48
N GLU A 89 -5.54 -40.45 14.73
CA GLU A 89 -6.56 -41.51 14.95
C GLU A 89 -7.10 -41.59 16.39
N THR A 90 -7.04 -40.50 17.15
CA THR A 90 -7.41 -40.46 18.56
C THR A 90 -8.84 -40.05 18.74
N ARG A 91 -9.55 -40.66 19.75
CA ARG A 91 -10.89 -40.23 20.12
C ARG A 91 -10.86 -38.91 20.88
N LEU A 92 -11.76 -37.98 20.51
CA LEU A 92 -11.90 -36.71 21.21
C LEU A 92 -12.27 -36.88 22.68
N GLY A 93 -11.44 -36.36 23.58
CA GLY A 93 -11.74 -36.23 24.99
C GLY A 93 -12.86 -35.22 25.30
N LEU A 94 -13.47 -35.28 26.49
CA LEU A 94 -14.53 -34.35 26.86
C LEU A 94 -14.12 -32.88 26.82
N LEU A 95 -12.91 -32.57 27.27
CA LEU A 95 -12.38 -31.20 27.24
C LEU A 95 -12.16 -30.69 25.81
N GLN A 96 -11.71 -31.54 24.89
CA GLN A 96 -11.54 -31.20 23.46
C GLN A 96 -12.89 -30.94 22.80
N LYS A 97 -13.91 -31.77 23.06
CA LYS A 97 -15.29 -31.56 22.56
C LYS A 97 -15.86 -30.24 23.05
N LEU A 98 -15.65 -29.87 24.30
CA LEU A 98 -16.10 -28.61 24.86
C LEU A 98 -15.37 -27.42 24.21
N SER A 99 -14.05 -27.53 24.02
CA SER A 99 -13.24 -26.54 23.33
C SER A 99 -13.71 -26.27 21.90
N ILE A 100 -13.97 -27.33 21.11
CA ILE A 100 -14.49 -27.22 19.74
C ILE A 100 -15.83 -26.49 19.71
N VAL A 101 -16.75 -26.84 20.59
CA VAL A 101 -18.08 -26.19 20.66
C VAL A 101 -17.96 -24.72 21.02
N LEU A 102 -17.09 -24.35 21.97
CA LEU A 102 -16.89 -22.98 22.42
C LEU A 102 -16.17 -22.11 21.34
N ARG A 103 -15.19 -22.66 20.62
CA ARG A 103 -14.41 -21.96 19.62
C ARG A 103 -15.14 -21.82 18.30
N PHE A 104 -15.89 -22.80 17.88
CA PHE A 104 -16.55 -22.86 16.58
C PHE A 104 -18.08 -22.85 16.71
N ASN A 105 -18.70 -24.02 16.86
CA ASN A 105 -20.12 -24.23 17.17
C ASN A 105 -20.42 -25.74 17.40
N ARG A 106 -21.67 -26.07 17.65
CA ARG A 106 -22.09 -27.50 17.80
C ARG A 106 -22.02 -28.28 16.48
N ASP A 107 -22.23 -27.60 15.34
CA ASP A 107 -22.18 -28.24 14.03
C ASP A 107 -20.73 -28.64 13.67
N ALA A 108 -19.74 -27.86 14.08
CA ALA A 108 -18.32 -28.20 13.93
C ALA A 108 -17.98 -29.53 14.67
N LEU A 109 -18.55 -29.76 15.85
CA LEU A 109 -18.30 -31.00 16.58
C LEU A 109 -18.81 -32.25 15.83
N ARG A 110 -19.93 -32.12 15.09
CA ARG A 110 -20.49 -33.24 14.31
C ARG A 110 -19.56 -33.68 13.19
N LEU A 111 -18.77 -32.78 12.62
CA LEU A 111 -17.79 -33.09 11.57
C LEU A 111 -16.75 -34.12 12.06
N PHE A 112 -16.37 -34.11 13.34
CA PHE A 112 -15.44 -35.08 13.92
C PHE A 112 -16.02 -36.49 14.07
N LEU A 113 -17.31 -36.67 13.75
CA LEU A 113 -17.97 -38.00 13.68
C LEU A 113 -18.00 -38.57 12.25
N SER A 114 -17.62 -37.77 11.26
CA SER A 114 -17.61 -38.09 9.84
C SER A 114 -16.20 -38.43 9.35
N SER A 115 -16.10 -39.12 8.20
CA SER A 115 -14.82 -39.53 7.66
C SER A 115 -14.00 -38.32 7.13
N PRO A 116 -12.67 -38.32 7.26
CA PRO A 116 -11.80 -37.25 6.76
C PRO A 116 -11.98 -36.98 5.27
N GLU A 117 -12.21 -38.00 4.48
CA GLU A 117 -12.41 -37.92 3.03
C GLU A 117 -13.62 -37.06 2.63
N GLN A 118 -14.61 -36.96 3.50
CA GLN A 118 -15.82 -36.15 3.29
C GLN A 118 -15.69 -34.77 3.92
N VAL A 119 -15.05 -34.65 5.09
CA VAL A 119 -14.98 -33.42 5.88
C VAL A 119 -13.98 -32.43 5.29
N ILE A 120 -12.80 -32.87 4.84
CA ILE A 120 -11.78 -31.99 4.32
C ILE A 120 -12.27 -31.22 3.08
N PRO A 121 -12.78 -31.85 2.02
CA PRO A 121 -13.32 -31.14 0.86
C PRO A 121 -14.49 -30.22 1.22
N TYR A 122 -15.32 -30.63 2.17
CA TYR A 122 -16.41 -29.78 2.66
C TYR A 122 -15.90 -28.50 3.33
N LEU A 123 -14.94 -28.60 4.24
CA LEU A 123 -14.35 -27.44 4.91
C LEU A 123 -13.64 -26.49 3.91
N GLN A 124 -12.92 -27.05 2.95
CA GLN A 124 -12.31 -26.32 1.86
C GLN A 124 -13.36 -25.52 1.04
N SER A 125 -14.41 -26.22 0.58
CA SER A 125 -15.51 -25.55 -0.15
C SER A 125 -16.13 -24.42 0.66
N ARG A 126 -16.42 -24.64 1.96
CA ARG A 126 -16.99 -23.61 2.84
C ARG A 126 -16.05 -22.45 3.07
N PHE A 127 -14.74 -22.70 3.21
CA PHE A 127 -13.73 -21.66 3.35
C PHE A 127 -13.77 -20.73 2.13
N TYR A 128 -13.71 -21.25 0.91
CA TYR A 128 -13.72 -20.43 -0.31
C TYR A 128 -14.99 -19.60 -0.46
N VAL A 129 -16.16 -20.21 -0.22
CA VAL A 129 -17.45 -19.49 -0.31
C VAL A 129 -17.54 -18.36 0.72
N VAL A 130 -17.15 -18.62 1.97
CA VAL A 130 -17.20 -17.61 3.04
C VAL A 130 -16.14 -16.52 2.82
N LYS A 131 -14.91 -16.90 2.49
CA LYS A 131 -13.80 -15.95 2.21
C LYS A 131 -14.16 -14.98 1.07
N ARG A 132 -14.71 -15.50 -0.03
CA ARG A 132 -15.20 -14.66 -1.13
C ARG A 132 -16.25 -13.66 -0.65
N ARG A 133 -17.27 -14.13 0.06
CA ARG A 133 -18.34 -13.26 0.58
C ARG A 133 -17.81 -12.16 1.50
N GLU A 134 -16.83 -12.50 2.37
CA GLU A 134 -16.16 -11.52 3.24
C GLU A 134 -15.43 -10.45 2.43
N LEU A 135 -14.60 -10.87 1.48
CA LEU A 135 -13.84 -9.95 0.60
C LEU A 135 -14.76 -9.05 -0.22
N GLU A 136 -15.81 -9.60 -0.84
CA GLU A 136 -16.79 -8.79 -1.58
C GLU A 136 -17.56 -7.82 -0.67
N SER A 137 -17.87 -8.23 0.55
CA SER A 137 -18.54 -7.36 1.53
C SER A 137 -17.61 -6.22 1.97
N GLU A 138 -16.33 -6.52 2.25
CA GLU A 138 -15.31 -5.54 2.59
C GLU A 138 -15.11 -4.57 1.41
N LYS A 139 -14.92 -5.09 0.19
CA LYS A 139 -14.79 -4.27 -1.03
C LYS A 139 -15.96 -3.29 -1.16
N ARG A 140 -17.20 -3.77 -1.07
CA ARG A 140 -18.38 -2.90 -1.16
C ARG A 140 -18.41 -1.81 -0.10
N LYS A 141 -17.99 -2.10 1.15
CA LYS A 141 -17.91 -1.10 2.22
C LYS A 141 -16.86 -0.02 1.93
N LEU A 142 -15.68 -0.45 1.49
CA LEU A 142 -14.57 0.45 1.19
C LEU A 142 -14.86 1.30 -0.05
N THR A 143 -15.47 0.73 -1.09
CA THR A 143 -15.90 1.47 -2.29
C THR A 143 -16.91 2.58 -1.93
N ARG A 144 -17.94 2.25 -1.14
CA ARG A 144 -18.90 3.27 -0.66
C ARG A 144 -18.24 4.37 0.18
N LYS A 145 -17.22 4.02 0.98
CA LYS A 145 -16.45 5.01 1.74
C LYS A 145 -15.74 5.99 0.82
N LEU A 146 -15.09 5.50 -0.27
CA LEU A 146 -14.41 6.35 -1.25
C LEU A 146 -15.39 7.21 -2.05
N GLU A 147 -16.52 6.65 -2.50
CA GLU A 147 -17.56 7.38 -3.21
C GLU A 147 -18.11 8.52 -2.36
N HIS A 148 -18.41 8.26 -1.09
CA HIS A 148 -18.90 9.30 -0.15
C HIS A 148 -17.86 10.38 0.12
N TYR A 149 -16.58 10.03 0.12
CA TYR A 149 -15.48 10.97 0.34
C TYR A 149 -15.20 11.87 -0.87
N ALA A 150 -15.67 11.50 -2.06
CA ALA A 150 -15.39 12.20 -3.32
C ALA A 150 -13.87 12.37 -3.57
N PHE A 151 -13.13 11.28 -3.49
CA PHE A 151 -11.67 11.23 -3.52
C PHE A 151 -11.05 12.05 -4.66
N ASP A 152 -11.54 11.90 -5.89
CA ASP A 152 -10.99 12.59 -7.06
C ASP A 152 -11.19 14.11 -6.99
N ALA A 153 -12.35 14.57 -6.52
CA ALA A 153 -12.60 16.00 -6.31
C ALA A 153 -11.68 16.60 -5.23
N LYS A 154 -11.39 15.84 -4.17
CA LYS A 154 -10.46 16.24 -3.12
C LYS A 154 -9.00 16.27 -3.61
N MET A 155 -8.60 15.35 -4.49
CA MET A 155 -7.30 15.38 -5.16
C MET A 155 -7.13 16.62 -6.03
N ASP A 156 -8.15 16.98 -6.80
CA ASP A 156 -8.17 18.22 -7.58
C ASP A 156 -8.07 19.47 -6.70
N GLU A 157 -8.77 19.48 -5.56
CA GLU A 157 -8.68 20.55 -4.58
C GLU A 157 -7.26 20.66 -4.00
N LEU A 158 -6.63 19.55 -3.61
CA LEU A 158 -5.26 19.50 -3.13
C LEU A 158 -4.29 20.05 -4.18
N THR A 159 -4.42 19.62 -5.43
CA THR A 159 -3.56 20.08 -6.54
C THR A 159 -3.67 21.61 -6.72
N LYS A 160 -4.88 22.15 -6.71
CA LYS A 160 -5.12 23.60 -6.84
C LYS A 160 -4.53 24.38 -5.66
N LYS A 161 -4.75 23.90 -4.43
CA LYS A 161 -4.23 24.54 -3.21
C LYS A 161 -2.70 24.48 -3.17
N SER A 162 -2.11 23.32 -3.45
CA SER A 162 -0.64 23.14 -3.50
C SER A 162 0.02 24.04 -4.56
N LEU A 163 -0.57 24.13 -5.74
CA LEU A 163 -0.05 25.01 -6.78
C LEU A 163 -0.14 26.50 -6.38
N ARG A 164 -1.24 26.88 -5.71
CA ARG A 164 -1.42 28.24 -5.21
C ARG A 164 -0.42 28.57 -4.11
N LEU A 165 -0.18 27.63 -3.18
CA LEU A 165 0.83 27.77 -2.13
C LEU A 165 2.23 27.87 -2.73
N PHE A 166 2.59 26.99 -3.67
CA PHE A 166 3.87 27.02 -4.38
C PHE A 166 4.12 28.36 -5.06
N ARG A 167 3.13 28.90 -5.77
CA ARG A 167 3.24 30.24 -6.41
C ARG A 167 3.45 31.34 -5.38
N ALA A 168 2.72 31.30 -4.25
CA ALA A 168 2.88 32.28 -3.19
C ALA A 168 4.27 32.22 -2.53
N GLU A 169 4.81 31.01 -2.32
CA GLU A 169 6.17 30.81 -1.80
C GLU A 169 7.24 31.34 -2.79
N LEU A 170 7.05 31.05 -4.09
CA LEU A 170 7.95 31.59 -5.11
C LEU A 170 7.93 33.14 -5.16
N ALA A 171 6.73 33.74 -5.09
CA ALA A 171 6.61 35.19 -5.08
C ALA A 171 7.26 35.84 -3.85
N ALA A 172 7.16 35.18 -2.69
CA ALA A 172 7.81 35.64 -1.46
C ALA A 172 9.33 35.49 -1.50
N ARG A 173 9.82 34.41 -2.09
CA ARG A 173 11.26 34.12 -2.21
C ARG A 173 11.94 35.00 -3.27
N TYR A 174 11.22 35.27 -4.36
CA TYR A 174 11.70 36.02 -5.50
C TYR A 174 10.82 37.26 -5.77
N PRO A 175 10.92 38.29 -4.93
CA PRO A 175 10.13 39.50 -5.15
C PRO A 175 10.44 40.09 -6.53
N TRP A 176 9.40 40.59 -7.21
CA TRP A 176 9.44 41.10 -8.57
C TRP A 176 10.59 42.11 -8.82
N LYS A 177 10.98 42.89 -7.80
CA LYS A 177 12.04 43.87 -7.86
C LYS A 177 13.43 43.32 -7.52
N GLY A 178 13.56 42.04 -7.23
CA GLY A 178 14.83 41.40 -6.89
C GLY A 178 15.59 40.95 -8.14
N THR A 179 16.89 41.17 -8.17
CA THR A 179 17.77 40.54 -9.16
C THR A 179 18.08 39.12 -8.72
N ARG A 180 17.64 38.15 -9.49
CA ARG A 180 18.02 36.75 -9.26
C ARG A 180 19.50 36.58 -9.56
N LYS A 181 20.23 35.91 -8.66
CA LYS A 181 21.64 35.60 -8.92
C LYS A 181 21.77 34.69 -10.13
N ARG A 182 22.65 35.07 -11.04
CA ARG A 182 23.01 34.21 -12.17
C ARG A 182 24.29 33.50 -11.83
N PHE A 183 24.35 32.21 -12.18
CA PHE A 183 25.52 31.37 -12.00
C PHE A 183 26.08 31.01 -13.36
N GLU A 184 27.40 31.15 -13.51
CA GLU A 184 28.14 30.67 -14.66
C GLU A 184 28.69 29.27 -14.39
N GLU A 185 29.15 28.55 -15.41
CA GLU A 185 29.59 27.15 -15.31
C GLU A 185 30.66 26.95 -14.22
N GLY A 186 31.59 27.86 -14.05
CA GLY A 186 32.62 27.84 -13.01
C GLY A 186 32.09 28.04 -11.58
N ASP A 187 30.92 28.65 -11.42
CA ASP A 187 30.35 28.98 -10.12
C ASP A 187 29.76 27.76 -9.44
N PHE A 188 29.32 26.76 -10.19
CA PHE A 188 28.68 25.54 -9.62
C PHE A 188 29.58 24.84 -8.61
N ARG A 189 30.89 24.77 -8.93
CA ARG A 189 31.88 24.15 -8.02
C ARG A 189 32.36 25.09 -6.93
N ARG A 190 32.53 26.39 -7.22
CA ARG A 190 33.03 27.36 -6.25
C ARG A 190 32.00 27.71 -5.17
N ASN A 191 30.74 27.78 -5.58
CA ASN A 191 29.64 28.27 -4.76
C ASN A 191 28.52 27.23 -4.65
N SER A 192 28.87 25.93 -4.50
CA SER A 192 27.92 24.81 -4.53
C SER A 192 26.76 24.97 -3.55
N ALA A 193 27.03 25.41 -2.32
CA ALA A 193 26.00 25.60 -1.29
C ALA A 193 25.00 26.73 -1.66
N GLU A 194 25.49 27.79 -2.28
CA GLU A 194 24.61 28.87 -2.72
C GLU A 194 23.84 28.49 -3.97
N PHE A 195 24.49 27.76 -4.90
CA PHE A 195 23.86 27.24 -6.10
C PHE A 195 22.71 26.25 -5.71
N THR A 196 22.95 25.30 -4.83
CA THR A 196 21.93 24.32 -4.42
C THR A 196 20.81 24.92 -3.57
N ARG A 197 21.08 26.04 -2.89
CA ARG A 197 20.02 26.82 -2.23
C ARG A 197 19.06 27.45 -3.25
N GLU A 198 19.59 27.90 -4.38
CA GLU A 198 18.79 28.49 -5.45
C GLU A 198 18.16 27.43 -6.36
N TYR A 199 18.91 26.37 -6.65
CA TYR A 199 18.49 25.22 -7.47
C TYR A 199 18.62 23.93 -6.67
N PRO A 200 17.63 23.60 -5.85
CA PRO A 200 17.69 22.44 -4.94
C PRO A 200 17.64 21.09 -5.64
N VAL A 201 17.23 21.06 -6.91
CA VAL A 201 17.20 19.85 -7.73
C VAL A 201 18.23 19.98 -8.84
N VAL A 202 19.20 19.06 -8.85
CA VAL A 202 20.28 19.01 -9.85
C VAL A 202 20.12 17.71 -10.64
N LEU A 203 19.95 17.83 -11.94
CA LEU A 203 19.91 16.69 -12.86
C LEU A 203 21.28 16.44 -13.45
N SER A 204 21.74 15.20 -13.43
CA SER A 204 23.04 14.79 -13.95
C SER A 204 23.05 13.32 -14.33
N THR A 205 24.07 12.89 -15.05
CA THR A 205 24.33 11.45 -15.21
C THR A 205 25.03 10.90 -13.98
N THR A 206 24.96 9.59 -13.74
CA THR A 206 25.66 8.91 -12.64
C THR A 206 27.17 9.14 -12.67
N TYR A 207 27.75 9.26 -13.88
CA TYR A 207 29.15 9.55 -14.07
C TYR A 207 29.53 10.99 -13.69
N SER A 208 28.68 11.97 -14.02
CA SER A 208 28.99 13.40 -13.88
C SER A 208 28.61 13.99 -12.54
N ILE A 209 27.69 13.38 -11.81
CA ILE A 209 27.09 13.96 -10.60
C ILE A 209 28.14 14.40 -9.56
N LYS A 210 29.17 13.58 -9.34
CA LYS A 210 30.23 13.89 -8.38
C LYS A 210 31.07 15.09 -8.77
N GLY A 211 31.24 15.34 -10.08
CA GLY A 211 32.02 16.47 -10.62
C GLY A 211 31.18 17.70 -10.91
N THR A 212 29.86 17.64 -10.77
CA THR A 212 28.98 18.77 -11.09
C THR A 212 29.13 19.91 -10.10
N LEU A 213 29.28 19.60 -8.83
CA LEU A 213 29.49 20.55 -7.74
C LEU A 213 30.88 20.37 -7.12
N SER A 214 31.17 21.09 -6.03
CA SER A 214 32.39 20.85 -5.22
C SER A 214 32.48 19.42 -4.77
N ILE A 215 33.66 18.85 -4.74
CA ILE A 215 33.90 17.48 -4.28
C ILE A 215 33.51 17.27 -2.79
N GLU A 216 33.48 18.36 -2.02
CA GLU A 216 33.08 18.36 -0.61
C GLU A 216 31.57 18.50 -0.42
N HIS A 217 30.83 18.85 -1.50
CA HIS A 217 29.38 19.00 -1.42
C HIS A 217 28.70 17.65 -1.37
N VAL A 218 27.87 17.45 -0.34
CA VAL A 218 27.08 16.23 -0.14
C VAL A 218 25.60 16.58 -0.30
N TYR A 219 24.95 15.92 -1.25
CA TYR A 219 23.51 16.06 -1.46
C TYR A 219 22.73 15.40 -0.31
N ASP A 220 21.55 15.92 0.00
CA ASP A 220 20.69 15.27 1.00
C ASP A 220 20.11 13.97 0.45
N TYR A 221 19.73 13.96 -0.83
CA TYR A 221 19.16 12.81 -1.52
C TYR A 221 19.78 12.65 -2.92
N LEU A 222 20.06 11.41 -3.28
CA LEU A 222 20.33 10.96 -4.64
C LEU A 222 19.20 10.03 -5.07
N ILE A 223 18.56 10.36 -6.18
CA ILE A 223 17.55 9.48 -6.80
C ILE A 223 18.16 8.96 -8.11
N VAL A 224 18.34 7.65 -8.18
CA VAL A 224 18.82 6.97 -9.40
C VAL A 224 17.61 6.34 -10.08
N ASP A 225 17.24 6.90 -11.20
CA ASP A 225 16.16 6.38 -12.05
C ASP A 225 16.75 5.42 -13.09
N GLU A 226 15.98 4.41 -13.51
CA GLU A 226 16.43 3.35 -14.43
C GLU A 226 17.72 2.65 -13.95
N ALA A 227 17.80 2.35 -12.66
CA ALA A 227 19.01 1.83 -12.01
C ALA A 227 19.50 0.51 -12.59
N SER A 228 18.62 -0.27 -13.21
CA SER A 228 18.97 -1.51 -13.93
C SER A 228 19.93 -1.29 -15.11
N GLN A 229 19.99 -0.06 -15.64
CA GLN A 229 20.89 0.33 -16.76
C GLN A 229 22.20 0.95 -16.29
N VAL A 230 22.37 1.14 -14.97
CA VAL A 230 23.57 1.76 -14.40
C VAL A 230 24.60 0.69 -14.06
N ASP A 231 25.83 0.84 -14.57
CA ASP A 231 26.92 -0.04 -14.14
C ASP A 231 27.31 0.22 -12.68
N LEU A 232 27.77 -0.83 -12.01
CA LEU A 232 28.04 -0.79 -10.58
C LEU A 232 29.12 0.20 -10.20
N THR A 233 30.13 0.43 -11.04
CA THR A 233 31.26 1.32 -10.76
C THR A 233 30.81 2.77 -10.73
N THR A 234 30.05 3.21 -11.75
CA THR A 234 29.51 4.57 -11.79
C THR A 234 28.41 4.78 -10.76
N GLY A 235 27.64 3.74 -10.44
CA GLY A 235 26.66 3.75 -9.36
C GLY A 235 27.32 4.03 -8.00
N VAL A 236 28.40 3.34 -7.65
CA VAL A 236 29.15 3.56 -6.38
C VAL A 236 29.72 4.99 -6.31
N LEU A 237 30.23 5.53 -7.41
CA LEU A 237 30.70 6.92 -7.47
C LEU A 237 29.55 7.91 -7.17
N ALA A 238 28.39 7.69 -7.78
CA ALA A 238 27.22 8.51 -7.52
C ALA A 238 26.74 8.40 -6.06
N PHE A 239 26.71 7.19 -5.48
CA PHE A 239 26.33 6.97 -4.09
C PHE A 239 27.20 7.73 -3.09
N SER A 240 28.50 7.92 -3.42
CA SER A 240 29.42 8.69 -2.57
C SER A 240 29.10 10.18 -2.46
N CYS A 241 28.11 10.69 -3.21
CA CYS A 241 27.77 12.12 -3.26
C CYS A 241 26.59 12.50 -2.36
N ALA A 242 25.87 11.55 -1.75
CA ALA A 242 24.64 11.83 -1.03
C ALA A 242 24.56 11.11 0.32
N ARG A 243 23.72 11.66 1.22
CA ARG A 243 23.42 11.07 2.51
C ARG A 243 22.35 9.98 2.44
N ASN A 244 21.38 10.16 1.55
CA ASN A 244 20.27 9.23 1.35
C ASN A 244 20.22 8.86 -0.13
N ILE A 245 19.93 7.58 -0.41
CA ILE A 245 19.92 7.04 -1.76
C ILE A 245 18.57 6.37 -2.02
N VAL A 246 17.93 6.75 -3.13
CA VAL A 246 16.70 6.14 -3.63
C VAL A 246 17.03 5.52 -4.99
N ILE A 247 16.74 4.23 -5.12
CA ILE A 247 16.97 3.46 -6.34
C ILE A 247 15.63 3.09 -6.93
N VAL A 248 15.42 3.47 -8.19
CA VAL A 248 14.19 3.20 -8.97
C VAL A 248 14.60 2.44 -10.23
N GLY A 249 13.89 1.32 -10.52
CA GLY A 249 14.17 0.47 -11.67
C GLY A 249 13.32 -0.78 -11.69
#